data_c043d5e7cadc5b4916ac932bd0e0cef6
#
_entry.id   c043d5e7cadc5b4916ac932bd0e0cef6
#
_cell.length_a   1.000
_cell.length_b   1.000
_cell.length_c   1.000
_cell.angle_alpha   90.00
_cell.angle_beta   90.00
_cell.angle_gamma   90.00
#
_symmetry.space_group_name_H-M   'P 1'
#
loop_
_entity.id
_entity.type
_entity.pdbx_description
1 polymer ?
#
loop_
_entity_poly.entity_id
_entity_poly.type
_entity_poly.pdbx_seq_one_letter_code
_entity_poly.pdbx_strand_id
1 'polypeptide(L)'
;MKRAIVVFILVFFTAVQVNAWTIDHTNLAIHSSGKTRMLAMKMSKLYGVQALKNFPTGTKQLAQRDLVKAKTAMDEIYKALLVFEPVATNAELAEQVKTANSSWFELKKFLSKPPSKTGFLDVLEASDVLLDKNEIMTSYMESLSPVPMSEIINMAVRQQMYAMKLSRDYIAASMDIDKEYRIDLMLDTAIEFESAMLMIEGATENTAKTNGLIKSITKMEWKKVYETATECIESNGEKFNIPMMVKFCDTLLGKAERLAGLYVVVSDDNVAVAGDNVTQ
;
A
#
# COMPACT_ATOMS: atom_id res chain seq x y z
N MET A 1 -43.25 54.21 -13.59
CA MET A 1 -42.80 53.47 -12.37
C MET A 1 -42.23 52.12 -12.81
N LYS A 2 -40.91 51.99 -12.88
CA LYS A 2 -40.19 50.76 -13.25
C LYS A 2 -39.83 50.00 -11.95
N ARG A 3 -40.39 48.81 -11.73
CA ARG A 3 -40.06 47.94 -10.60
C ARG A 3 -38.81 47.19 -10.94
N ALA A 4 -37.71 47.45 -10.21
CA ALA A 4 -36.52 46.63 -10.25
C ALA A 4 -36.73 45.37 -9.41
N ILE A 5 -36.61 44.20 -10.05
CA ILE A 5 -36.60 42.90 -9.39
C ILE A 5 -35.14 42.62 -9.03
N VAL A 6 -34.81 42.65 -7.72
CA VAL A 6 -33.55 42.21 -7.19
C VAL A 6 -33.60 40.69 -7.01
N VAL A 7 -32.87 39.95 -7.84
CA VAL A 7 -32.72 38.50 -7.71
C VAL A 7 -31.57 38.23 -6.74
N PHE A 8 -31.89 37.76 -5.54
CA PHE A 8 -30.92 37.25 -4.59
C PHE A 8 -30.48 35.84 -5.02
N ILE A 9 -29.29 35.72 -5.58
CA ILE A 9 -28.65 34.41 -5.82
C ILE A 9 -28.08 33.94 -4.49
N LEU A 10 -28.76 33.03 -3.82
CA LEU A 10 -28.23 32.28 -2.67
C LEU A 10 -27.27 31.23 -3.23
N VAL A 11 -25.96 31.51 -3.15
CA VAL A 11 -24.94 30.51 -3.42
C VAL A 11 -24.87 29.59 -2.20
N PHE A 12 -25.50 28.43 -2.30
CA PHE A 12 -25.29 27.33 -1.37
C PHE A 12 -23.86 26.81 -1.56
N PHE A 13 -22.94 27.22 -0.74
CA PHE A 13 -21.69 26.49 -0.52
C PHE A 13 -22.06 25.19 0.18
N THR A 14 -22.27 24.13 -0.60
CA THR A 14 -22.18 22.77 -0.06
C THR A 14 -20.72 22.54 0.29
N ALA A 15 -20.40 22.69 1.56
CA ALA A 15 -19.13 22.21 2.09
C ALA A 15 -19.09 20.69 1.83
N VAL A 16 -18.35 20.29 0.80
CA VAL A 16 -17.95 18.91 0.62
C VAL A 16 -17.12 18.60 1.86
N GLN A 17 -17.73 17.89 2.81
CA GLN A 17 -16.98 17.30 3.91
C GLN A 17 -16.01 16.30 3.27
N VAL A 18 -14.80 16.75 3.02
CA VAL A 18 -13.67 15.85 2.82
C VAL A 18 -13.55 15.12 4.15
N ASN A 19 -13.98 13.86 4.20
CA ASN A 19 -13.72 13.02 5.36
C ASN A 19 -12.20 12.98 5.51
N ALA A 20 -11.69 13.80 6.42
CA ALA A 20 -10.30 13.76 6.80
C ALA A 20 -10.04 12.36 7.37
N TRP A 21 -8.99 11.71 6.87
CA TRP A 21 -8.56 10.42 7.39
C TRP A 21 -8.22 10.60 8.87
N THR A 22 -8.97 9.94 9.76
CA THR A 22 -8.77 10.03 11.21
C THR A 22 -8.21 8.70 11.69
N ILE A 23 -7.15 8.74 12.48
CA ILE A 23 -6.57 7.58 13.16
C ILE A 23 -6.90 7.76 14.64
N ASP A 24 -7.79 6.92 15.16
CA ASP A 24 -8.35 7.01 16.51
C ASP A 24 -7.86 5.89 17.44
N HIS A 25 -7.26 4.83 16.89
CA HIS A 25 -6.71 3.73 17.68
C HIS A 25 -5.45 3.10 17.05
N THR A 26 -4.67 2.36 17.85
CA THR A 26 -3.35 1.82 17.49
C THR A 26 -3.42 0.84 16.32
N ASN A 27 -4.41 -0.05 16.24
CA ASN A 27 -4.53 -1.00 15.14
C ASN A 27 -4.78 -0.32 13.80
N LEU A 28 -5.57 0.75 13.78
CA LEU A 28 -5.75 1.57 12.59
C LEU A 28 -4.47 2.34 12.24
N ALA A 29 -3.68 2.77 13.23
CA ALA A 29 -2.37 3.38 13.01
C ALA A 29 -1.39 2.40 12.36
N ILE A 30 -1.30 1.16 12.85
CA ILE A 30 -0.48 0.09 12.28
C ILE A 30 -0.94 -0.25 10.85
N HIS A 31 -2.23 -0.41 10.63
CA HIS A 31 -2.78 -0.62 9.30
C HIS A 31 -2.43 0.53 8.35
N SER A 32 -2.60 1.78 8.79
CA SER A 32 -2.34 2.98 7.97
C SER A 32 -0.86 3.18 7.70
N SER A 33 0.00 3.00 8.70
CA SER A 33 1.45 3.06 8.52
C SER A 33 1.95 1.95 7.59
N GLY A 34 1.44 0.72 7.76
CA GLY A 34 1.72 -0.38 6.86
C GLY A 34 1.29 -0.10 5.41
N LYS A 35 0.16 0.58 5.22
CA LYS A 35 -0.34 0.98 3.90
C LYS A 35 0.61 1.95 3.18
N THR A 36 1.42 2.75 3.90
CA THR A 36 2.43 3.62 3.27
C THR A 36 3.49 2.82 2.51
N ARG A 37 3.86 1.62 2.98
CA ARG A 37 4.78 0.69 2.27
C ARG A 37 4.17 0.25 0.93
N MET A 38 2.92 -0.19 0.96
CA MET A 38 2.19 -0.57 -0.26
C MET A 38 2.08 0.60 -1.24
N LEU A 39 1.76 1.80 -0.75
CA LEU A 39 1.63 3.00 -1.60
C LEU A 39 2.97 3.39 -2.24
N ALA A 40 4.11 3.27 -1.54
CA ALA A 40 5.42 3.53 -2.10
C ALA A 40 5.70 2.59 -3.29
N MET A 41 5.46 1.27 -3.14
CA MET A 41 5.63 0.28 -4.20
C MET A 41 4.63 0.48 -5.35
N LYS A 42 3.38 0.79 -5.03
CA LYS A 42 2.32 1.06 -6.02
C LYS A 42 2.65 2.28 -6.89
N MET A 43 3.10 3.37 -6.29
CA MET A 43 3.46 4.59 -7.02
C MET A 43 4.65 4.36 -7.94
N SER A 44 5.67 3.64 -7.47
CA SER A 44 6.82 3.25 -8.28
C SER A 44 6.39 2.35 -9.47
N LYS A 45 5.56 1.32 -9.22
CA LYS A 45 4.96 0.50 -10.29
C LYS A 45 4.21 1.35 -11.32
N LEU A 46 3.34 2.27 -10.86
CA LEU A 46 2.52 3.11 -11.74
C LEU A 46 3.38 4.07 -12.59
N TYR A 47 4.48 4.58 -12.05
CA TYR A 47 5.45 5.36 -12.79
C TYR A 47 6.15 4.49 -13.86
N GLY A 48 6.57 3.28 -13.50
CA GLY A 48 7.15 2.30 -14.41
C GLY A 48 6.22 1.97 -15.59
N VAL A 49 4.93 1.70 -15.33
CA VAL A 49 3.91 1.47 -16.36
C VAL A 49 3.84 2.63 -17.36
N GLN A 50 3.93 3.87 -16.88
CA GLN A 50 3.91 5.06 -17.74
C GLN A 50 5.19 5.21 -18.54
N ALA A 51 6.34 4.77 -18.02
CA ALA A 51 7.65 4.83 -18.66
C ALA A 51 7.83 3.79 -19.78
N LEU A 52 7.04 2.70 -19.80
CA LEU A 52 7.08 1.68 -20.86
C LEU A 52 6.78 2.28 -22.24
N LYS A 53 7.67 2.08 -23.23
CA LYS A 53 7.52 2.68 -24.57
C LYS A 53 6.26 2.18 -25.28
N ASN A 54 6.07 0.87 -25.36
CA ASN A 54 5.04 0.19 -26.17
C ASN A 54 3.89 -0.36 -25.30
N PHE A 55 3.35 0.45 -24.39
CA PHE A 55 2.24 0.04 -23.55
C PHE A 55 0.96 0.79 -23.91
N PRO A 56 -0.24 0.17 -23.82
CA PRO A 56 -1.48 0.79 -24.27
C PRO A 56 -1.73 2.15 -23.60
N THR A 57 -2.06 3.16 -24.43
CA THR A 57 -2.27 4.56 -23.97
C THR A 57 -3.34 4.64 -22.87
N GLY A 58 -4.45 3.88 -22.98
CA GLY A 58 -5.49 3.84 -21.97
C GLY A 58 -4.98 3.34 -20.61
N THR A 59 -4.10 2.33 -20.61
CA THR A 59 -3.49 1.83 -19.37
C THR A 59 -2.54 2.86 -18.75
N LYS A 60 -1.77 3.59 -19.56
CA LYS A 60 -0.91 4.68 -19.05
C LYS A 60 -1.74 5.82 -18.44
N GLN A 61 -2.88 6.18 -19.03
CA GLN A 61 -3.79 7.19 -18.49
C GLN A 61 -4.41 6.75 -17.15
N LEU A 62 -4.79 5.47 -17.04
CA LEU A 62 -5.25 4.89 -15.77
C LEU A 62 -4.14 4.93 -14.72
N ALA A 63 -2.92 4.54 -15.08
CA ALA A 63 -1.77 4.58 -14.18
C ALA A 63 -1.47 6.01 -13.70
N GLN A 64 -1.57 7.03 -14.57
CA GLN A 64 -1.42 8.42 -14.19
C GLN A 64 -2.48 8.87 -13.18
N ARG A 65 -3.76 8.55 -13.43
CA ARG A 65 -4.86 8.88 -12.52
C ARG A 65 -4.69 8.21 -11.16
N ASP A 66 -4.31 6.93 -11.15
CA ASP A 66 -4.14 6.17 -9.92
C ASP A 66 -2.87 6.57 -9.16
N LEU A 67 -1.83 7.07 -9.86
CA LEU A 67 -0.66 7.69 -9.25
C LEU A 67 -1.04 8.96 -8.47
N VAL A 68 -1.91 9.81 -9.04
CA VAL A 68 -2.40 11.01 -8.35
C VAL A 68 -3.16 10.63 -7.08
N LYS A 69 -4.08 9.63 -7.15
CA LYS A 69 -4.81 9.14 -5.97
C LYS A 69 -3.87 8.57 -4.90
N ALA A 70 -2.87 7.79 -5.31
CA ALA A 70 -1.91 7.20 -4.38
C ALA A 70 -1.07 8.29 -3.66
N LYS A 71 -0.65 9.34 -4.37
CA LYS A 71 0.04 10.50 -3.77
C LYS A 71 -0.84 11.21 -2.73
N THR A 72 -2.10 11.46 -3.06
CA THR A 72 -3.05 12.07 -2.12
C THR A 72 -3.25 11.20 -0.88
N ALA A 73 -3.47 9.89 -1.06
CA ALA A 73 -3.63 8.97 0.06
C ALA A 73 -2.39 8.93 0.98
N MET A 74 -1.19 8.97 0.40
CA MET A 74 0.06 9.03 1.19
C MET A 74 0.15 10.32 2.01
N ASP A 75 -0.15 11.48 1.41
CA ASP A 75 -0.18 12.78 2.09
C ASP A 75 -1.17 12.77 3.27
N GLU A 76 -2.37 12.21 3.06
CA GLU A 76 -3.42 12.12 4.09
C GLU A 76 -3.01 11.20 5.25
N ILE A 77 -2.41 10.04 4.96
CA ILE A 77 -1.93 9.12 5.99
C ILE A 77 -0.86 9.78 6.86
N TYR A 78 0.17 10.39 6.26
CA TYR A 78 1.20 11.06 7.05
C TYR A 78 0.65 12.23 7.87
N LYS A 79 -0.27 13.01 7.31
CA LYS A 79 -0.97 14.07 8.04
C LYS A 79 -1.72 13.52 9.27
N ALA A 80 -2.41 12.40 9.13
CA ALA A 80 -3.14 11.76 10.21
C ALA A 80 -2.19 11.16 11.26
N LEU A 81 -1.11 10.48 10.82
CA LEU A 81 -0.11 9.92 11.74
C LEU A 81 0.59 10.99 12.58
N LEU A 82 0.92 12.16 12.00
CA LEU A 82 1.59 13.24 12.73
C LEU A 82 0.75 13.87 13.84
N VAL A 83 -0.59 13.74 13.79
CA VAL A 83 -1.51 14.26 14.82
C VAL A 83 -2.07 13.15 15.72
N PHE A 84 -1.74 11.88 15.47
CA PHE A 84 -2.14 10.75 16.30
C PHE A 84 -1.48 10.86 17.69
N GLU A 85 -2.27 10.76 18.75
CA GLU A 85 -1.82 11.05 20.11
C GLU A 85 -0.59 10.23 20.53
N PRO A 86 -0.49 8.91 20.31
CA PRO A 86 0.72 8.13 20.62
C PRO A 86 1.97 8.63 19.88
N VAL A 87 1.84 9.16 18.66
CA VAL A 87 2.94 9.79 17.92
C VAL A 87 3.31 11.13 18.56
N ALA A 88 2.32 11.92 18.95
CA ALA A 88 2.56 13.24 19.54
C ALA A 88 3.24 13.18 20.92
N THR A 89 3.01 12.10 21.67
CA THR A 89 3.52 11.90 23.05
C THR A 89 4.78 11.05 23.14
N ASN A 90 5.15 10.29 22.10
CA ASN A 90 6.35 9.48 22.03
C ASN A 90 7.38 10.11 21.07
N ALA A 91 8.45 10.68 21.61
CA ALA A 91 9.47 11.40 20.83
C ALA A 91 10.17 10.52 19.78
N GLU A 92 10.43 9.24 20.08
CA GLU A 92 11.08 8.31 19.16
C GLU A 92 10.14 7.95 18.01
N LEU A 93 8.87 7.64 18.28
CA LEU A 93 7.87 7.39 17.25
C LEU A 93 7.64 8.63 16.38
N ALA A 94 7.58 9.82 16.98
CA ALA A 94 7.48 11.07 16.24
C ALA A 94 8.63 11.28 15.27
N GLU A 95 9.87 10.93 15.67
CA GLU A 95 11.05 11.02 14.81
C GLU A 95 10.99 10.00 13.66
N GLN A 96 10.54 8.76 13.91
CA GLN A 96 10.34 7.77 12.84
C GLN A 96 9.30 8.24 11.80
N VAL A 97 8.16 8.77 12.25
CA VAL A 97 7.13 9.31 11.35
C VAL A 97 7.66 10.48 10.52
N LYS A 98 8.40 11.42 11.13
CA LYS A 98 9.00 12.56 10.43
C LYS A 98 10.04 12.11 9.40
N THR A 99 10.89 11.14 9.75
CA THR A 99 11.92 10.60 8.87
C THR A 99 11.29 9.92 7.65
N ALA A 100 10.28 9.09 7.86
CA ALA A 100 9.53 8.45 6.77
C ALA A 100 8.82 9.48 5.89
N ASN A 101 8.17 10.49 6.49
CA ASN A 101 7.52 11.57 5.76
C ASN A 101 8.52 12.41 4.93
N SER A 102 9.72 12.63 5.45
CA SER A 102 10.80 13.32 4.69
C SER A 102 11.22 12.51 3.46
N SER A 103 11.38 11.19 3.60
CA SER A 103 11.66 10.28 2.47
C SER A 103 10.51 10.26 1.46
N TRP A 104 9.26 10.40 1.92
CA TRP A 104 8.11 10.57 1.02
C TRP A 104 8.22 11.84 0.17
N PHE A 105 8.63 12.97 0.74
CA PHE A 105 8.82 14.19 -0.02
C PHE A 105 9.91 14.05 -1.09
N GLU A 106 10.98 13.30 -0.84
CA GLU A 106 12.01 13.01 -1.84
C GLU A 106 11.45 12.16 -2.99
N LEU A 107 10.75 11.06 -2.69
CA LEU A 107 10.10 10.26 -3.73
C LEU A 107 9.11 11.09 -4.56
N LYS A 108 8.34 11.96 -3.92
CA LYS A 108 7.34 12.82 -4.56
C LYS A 108 7.97 13.76 -5.61
N LYS A 109 9.19 14.22 -5.39
CA LYS A 109 9.95 15.03 -6.38
C LYS A 109 10.24 14.23 -7.65
N PHE A 110 10.69 12.97 -7.52
CA PHE A 110 10.95 12.10 -8.68
C PHE A 110 9.66 11.74 -9.42
N LEU A 111 8.59 11.40 -8.70
CA LEU A 111 7.26 11.12 -9.26
C LEU A 111 6.61 12.31 -9.98
N SER A 112 7.16 13.50 -9.85
CA SER A 112 6.68 14.71 -10.53
C SER A 112 7.37 14.96 -11.86
N LYS A 113 8.47 14.25 -12.15
CA LYS A 113 9.17 14.29 -13.43
C LYS A 113 8.42 13.49 -14.49
N PRO A 114 8.56 13.83 -15.79
CA PRO A 114 8.01 13.02 -16.88
C PRO A 114 8.52 11.57 -16.83
N PRO A 115 7.63 10.56 -17.00
CA PRO A 115 8.04 9.15 -16.95
C PRO A 115 9.05 8.79 -18.04
N SER A 116 10.17 8.19 -17.63
CA SER A 116 11.24 7.70 -18.48
C SER A 116 11.97 6.52 -17.83
N LYS A 117 12.77 5.76 -18.59
CA LYS A 117 13.58 4.66 -18.05
C LYS A 117 14.53 5.15 -16.94
N THR A 118 15.27 6.23 -17.17
CA THR A 118 16.17 6.83 -16.19
C THR A 118 15.43 7.40 -14.98
N GLY A 119 14.31 8.11 -15.21
CA GLY A 119 13.47 8.59 -14.13
C GLY A 119 12.84 7.45 -13.31
N PHE A 120 12.62 6.27 -13.93
CA PHE A 120 12.12 5.11 -13.19
C PHE A 120 13.21 4.53 -12.28
N LEU A 121 14.47 4.54 -12.67
CA LEU A 121 15.56 4.16 -11.76
C LEU A 121 15.60 5.08 -10.53
N ASP A 122 15.55 6.41 -10.71
CA ASP A 122 15.48 7.37 -9.60
C ASP A 122 14.28 7.06 -8.66
N VAL A 123 13.12 6.72 -9.23
CA VAL A 123 11.90 6.37 -8.47
C VAL A 123 12.05 5.04 -7.73
N LEU A 124 12.70 4.03 -8.33
CA LEU A 124 12.99 2.75 -7.69
C LEU A 124 13.84 2.96 -6.42
N GLU A 125 14.97 3.65 -6.55
CA GLU A 125 15.87 3.94 -5.43
C GLU A 125 15.18 4.72 -4.31
N ALA A 126 14.48 5.81 -4.65
CA ALA A 126 13.78 6.61 -3.66
C ALA A 126 12.62 5.86 -3.00
N SER A 127 11.94 4.96 -3.74
CA SER A 127 10.86 4.15 -3.17
C SER A 127 11.38 3.04 -2.26
N ASP A 128 12.57 2.49 -2.51
CA ASP A 128 13.21 1.52 -1.63
C ASP A 128 13.65 2.18 -0.31
N VAL A 129 14.26 3.37 -0.36
CA VAL A 129 14.57 4.16 0.85
C VAL A 129 13.31 4.48 1.66
N LEU A 130 12.22 4.88 1.01
CA LEU A 130 10.95 5.14 1.69
C LEU A 130 10.36 3.86 2.30
N LEU A 131 10.46 2.71 1.60
CA LEU A 131 10.01 1.42 2.11
C LEU A 131 10.71 1.08 3.42
N ASP A 132 12.04 1.20 3.49
CA ASP A 132 12.83 0.93 4.70
C ASP A 132 12.41 1.82 5.87
N LYS A 133 12.20 3.13 5.64
CA LYS A 133 11.76 4.04 6.70
C LYS A 133 10.33 3.71 7.17
N ASN A 134 9.45 3.35 6.27
CA ASN A 134 8.10 2.93 6.61
C ASN A 134 8.07 1.59 7.36
N GLU A 135 8.99 0.67 7.04
CA GLU A 135 9.13 -0.59 7.76
C GLU A 135 9.54 -0.35 9.22
N ILE A 136 10.57 0.46 9.44
CA ILE A 136 11.03 0.84 10.79
C ILE A 136 9.88 1.51 11.58
N MET A 137 9.21 2.49 10.99
CA MET A 137 8.10 3.20 11.60
C MET A 137 6.95 2.25 11.99
N THR A 138 6.55 1.35 11.07
CA THR A 138 5.43 0.44 11.31
C THR A 138 5.78 -0.61 12.38
N SER A 139 6.98 -1.19 12.32
CA SER A 139 7.45 -2.17 13.31
C SER A 139 7.59 -1.53 14.70
N TYR A 140 7.99 -0.26 14.78
CA TYR A 140 8.01 0.45 16.06
C TYR A 140 6.59 0.67 16.61
N MET A 141 5.62 1.08 15.78
CA MET A 141 4.21 1.18 16.19
C MET A 141 3.67 -0.16 16.68
N GLU A 142 3.97 -1.25 15.98
CA GLU A 142 3.57 -2.60 16.38
C GLU A 142 4.16 -2.98 17.74
N SER A 143 5.43 -2.69 17.99
CA SER A 143 6.09 -2.99 19.26
C SER A 143 5.49 -2.25 20.47
N LEU A 144 4.83 -1.11 20.24
CA LEU A 144 4.11 -0.35 21.26
C LEU A 144 2.68 -0.86 21.48
N SER A 145 2.21 -1.78 20.64
CA SER A 145 0.84 -2.31 20.74
C SER A 145 0.80 -3.52 21.68
N PRO A 146 -0.05 -3.51 22.71
CA PRO A 146 -0.21 -4.64 23.63
C PRO A 146 -1.10 -5.77 23.06
N VAL A 147 -1.58 -5.66 21.81
CA VAL A 147 -2.64 -6.53 21.26
C VAL A 147 -2.07 -7.52 20.25
N PRO A 148 -2.29 -8.85 20.40
CA PRO A 148 -1.81 -9.86 19.41
C PRO A 148 -2.30 -9.62 17.99
N MET A 149 -3.46 -8.99 17.81
CA MET A 149 -4.02 -8.66 16.50
C MET A 149 -3.14 -7.72 15.67
N SER A 150 -2.27 -6.92 16.29
CA SER A 150 -1.37 -5.98 15.62
C SER A 150 -0.41 -6.66 14.66
N GLU A 151 0.14 -7.81 15.04
CA GLU A 151 1.04 -8.60 14.21
C GLU A 151 0.32 -9.13 12.96
N ILE A 152 -0.90 -9.68 13.14
CA ILE A 152 -1.70 -10.19 12.00
C ILE A 152 -2.09 -9.06 11.04
N ILE A 153 -2.48 -7.90 11.57
CA ILE A 153 -2.78 -6.72 10.76
C ILE A 153 -1.55 -6.31 9.95
N ASN A 154 -0.38 -6.21 10.59
CA ASN A 154 0.87 -5.85 9.92
C ASN A 154 1.24 -6.86 8.83
N MET A 155 1.16 -8.17 9.11
CA MET A 155 1.40 -9.22 8.12
C MET A 155 0.43 -9.15 6.94
N ALA A 156 -0.85 -8.92 7.19
CA ALA A 156 -1.86 -8.81 6.12
C ALA A 156 -1.63 -7.57 5.23
N VAL A 157 -1.16 -6.45 5.80
CA VAL A 157 -0.80 -5.27 5.03
C VAL A 157 0.50 -5.48 4.24
N ARG A 158 1.45 -6.27 4.75
CA ARG A 158 2.65 -6.64 3.98
C ARG A 158 2.31 -7.39 2.70
N GLN A 159 1.24 -8.21 2.66
CA GLN A 159 0.81 -8.88 1.42
C GLN A 159 0.47 -7.88 0.30
N GLN A 160 -0.11 -6.75 0.65
CA GLN A 160 -0.38 -5.68 -0.31
C GLN A 160 0.91 -5.08 -0.88
N MET A 161 1.90 -4.88 -0.02
CA MET A 161 3.21 -4.36 -0.39
C MET A 161 3.96 -5.34 -1.29
N TYR A 162 3.98 -6.65 -0.96
CA TYR A 162 4.64 -7.67 -1.77
C TYR A 162 4.05 -7.78 -3.17
N ALA A 163 2.71 -7.75 -3.30
CA ALA A 163 2.05 -7.74 -4.61
C ALA A 163 2.52 -6.57 -5.48
N MET A 164 2.64 -5.37 -4.90
CA MET A 164 3.08 -4.18 -5.64
C MET A 164 4.58 -4.18 -5.93
N LYS A 165 5.41 -4.63 -4.98
CA LYS A 165 6.86 -4.76 -5.14
C LYS A 165 7.20 -5.72 -6.26
N LEU A 166 6.58 -6.91 -6.28
CA LEU A 166 6.81 -7.90 -7.32
C LEU A 166 6.44 -7.37 -8.72
N SER A 167 5.28 -6.72 -8.87
CA SER A 167 4.89 -6.10 -10.14
C SER A 167 5.83 -4.96 -10.57
N ARG A 168 6.34 -4.16 -9.63
CA ARG A 168 7.31 -3.09 -9.85
C ARG A 168 8.63 -3.64 -10.39
N ASP A 169 9.17 -4.67 -9.71
CA ASP A 169 10.47 -5.26 -10.05
C ASP A 169 10.39 -6.04 -11.38
N TYR A 170 9.25 -6.68 -11.68
CA TYR A 170 8.97 -7.28 -12.98
C TYR A 170 9.00 -6.26 -14.13
N ILE A 171 8.40 -5.07 -13.93
CA ILE A 171 8.43 -3.99 -14.90
C ILE A 171 9.86 -3.44 -15.08
N ALA A 172 10.60 -3.26 -13.98
CA ALA A 172 11.98 -2.79 -14.03
C ALA A 172 12.90 -3.76 -14.79
N ALA A 173 12.80 -5.06 -14.50
CA ALA A 173 13.52 -6.11 -15.21
C ALA A 173 13.18 -6.12 -16.71
N SER A 174 11.90 -5.96 -17.08
CA SER A 174 11.45 -5.89 -18.48
C SER A 174 11.99 -4.68 -19.24
N MET A 175 12.40 -3.64 -18.55
CA MET A 175 13.04 -2.45 -19.09
C MET A 175 14.58 -2.54 -19.05
N ASP A 176 15.13 -3.69 -18.68
CA ASP A 176 16.56 -3.89 -18.51
C ASP A 176 17.17 -2.85 -17.52
N ILE A 177 16.51 -2.68 -16.36
CA ILE A 177 16.98 -1.89 -15.22
C ILE A 177 17.43 -2.88 -14.15
N ASP A 178 18.75 -3.03 -13.96
CA ASP A 178 19.35 -3.98 -13.01
C ASP A 178 18.71 -5.37 -13.08
N LYS A 179 18.51 -5.88 -14.29
CA LYS A 179 17.63 -7.00 -14.61
C LYS A 179 17.86 -8.21 -13.73
N GLU A 180 19.07 -8.68 -13.58
CA GLU A 180 19.42 -9.85 -12.76
C GLU A 180 19.05 -9.61 -11.30
N TYR A 181 19.46 -8.49 -10.75
CA TYR A 181 19.13 -8.09 -9.38
C TYR A 181 17.59 -8.00 -9.14
N ARG A 182 16.84 -7.48 -10.12
CA ARG A 182 15.38 -7.42 -10.00
C ARG A 182 14.72 -8.80 -10.07
N ILE A 183 15.29 -9.73 -10.81
CA ILE A 183 14.84 -11.12 -10.85
C ILE A 183 15.05 -11.78 -9.47
N ASP A 184 16.22 -11.60 -8.86
CA ASP A 184 16.49 -12.10 -7.50
C ASP A 184 15.52 -11.49 -6.48
N LEU A 185 15.27 -10.18 -6.53
CA LEU A 185 14.30 -9.52 -5.66
C LEU A 185 12.86 -10.04 -5.85
N MET A 186 12.48 -10.44 -7.05
CA MET A 186 11.17 -11.07 -7.27
C MET A 186 11.07 -12.42 -6.59
N LEU A 187 12.13 -13.23 -6.63
CA LEU A 187 12.20 -14.52 -5.96
C LEU A 187 12.10 -14.34 -4.44
N ASP A 188 12.90 -13.46 -3.86
CA ASP A 188 12.86 -13.13 -2.43
C ASP A 188 11.47 -12.66 -2.01
N THR A 189 10.87 -11.76 -2.79
CA THR A 189 9.52 -11.25 -2.52
C THR A 189 8.46 -12.36 -2.56
N ALA A 190 8.61 -13.35 -3.45
CA ALA A 190 7.71 -14.49 -3.52
C ALA A 190 7.83 -15.37 -2.28
N ILE A 191 9.05 -15.65 -1.82
CA ILE A 191 9.31 -16.43 -0.60
C ILE A 191 8.73 -15.72 0.64
N GLU A 192 8.94 -14.40 0.74
CA GLU A 192 8.41 -13.59 1.84
C GLU A 192 6.87 -13.57 1.84
N PHE A 193 6.24 -13.45 0.66
CA PHE A 193 4.79 -13.51 0.52
C PHE A 193 4.24 -14.84 1.01
N GLU A 194 4.79 -15.96 0.55
CA GLU A 194 4.33 -17.31 0.92
C GLU A 194 4.53 -17.57 2.42
N SER A 195 5.68 -17.21 2.97
CA SER A 195 6.00 -17.40 4.38
C SER A 195 5.01 -16.63 5.27
N ALA A 196 4.74 -15.37 4.96
CA ALA A 196 3.78 -14.56 5.71
C ALA A 196 2.33 -15.06 5.53
N MET A 197 1.95 -15.57 4.34
CA MET A 197 0.63 -16.19 4.14
C MET A 197 0.43 -17.45 4.97
N LEU A 198 1.45 -18.29 5.15
CA LEU A 198 1.40 -19.46 6.04
C LEU A 198 1.16 -19.05 7.50
N MET A 199 1.82 -18.00 7.97
CA MET A 199 1.58 -17.47 9.34
C MET A 199 0.16 -16.93 9.49
N ILE A 200 -0.34 -16.17 8.49
CA ILE A 200 -1.71 -15.66 8.48
C ILE A 200 -2.73 -16.82 8.46
N GLU A 201 -2.49 -17.88 7.69
CA GLU A 201 -3.38 -19.06 7.60
C GLU A 201 -3.46 -19.80 8.94
N GLY A 202 -2.37 -19.85 9.70
CA GLY A 202 -2.30 -20.48 11.03
C GLY A 202 -2.81 -19.63 12.20
N ALA A 203 -3.20 -18.36 11.96
CA ALA A 203 -3.59 -17.46 13.02
C ALA A 203 -4.92 -17.89 13.71
N THR A 204 -4.95 -17.82 15.03
CA THR A 204 -6.13 -18.18 15.86
C THR A 204 -7.27 -17.17 15.74
N GLU A 205 -6.95 -15.95 15.31
CA GLU A 205 -7.87 -14.83 15.07
C GLU A 205 -8.71 -14.99 13.79
N ASN A 206 -8.45 -16.04 13.03
CA ASN A 206 -9.13 -16.29 11.77
C ASN A 206 -10.61 -16.64 11.96
N THR A 207 -11.46 -15.91 11.26
CA THR A 207 -12.88 -16.17 11.12
C THR A 207 -13.17 -16.98 9.86
N ALA A 208 -14.39 -17.52 9.70
CA ALA A 208 -14.81 -18.17 8.46
C ALA A 208 -14.65 -17.24 7.23
N LYS A 209 -14.84 -15.92 7.41
CA LYS A 209 -14.74 -14.92 6.34
C LYS A 209 -13.29 -14.66 5.96
N THR A 210 -12.38 -14.52 6.92
CA THR A 210 -10.94 -14.37 6.66
C THR A 210 -10.37 -15.62 6.03
N ASN A 211 -10.70 -16.82 6.54
CA ASN A 211 -10.28 -18.10 5.97
C ASN A 211 -10.71 -18.28 4.51
N GLY A 212 -11.94 -17.89 4.16
CA GLY A 212 -12.42 -17.91 2.77
C GLY A 212 -11.59 -17.00 1.86
N LEU A 213 -11.21 -15.83 2.36
CA LEU A 213 -10.41 -14.87 1.60
C LEU A 213 -8.93 -15.31 1.48
N ILE A 214 -8.33 -15.82 2.55
CA ILE A 214 -6.99 -16.42 2.57
C ILE A 214 -6.91 -17.52 1.50
N LYS A 215 -7.85 -18.48 1.50
CA LYS A 215 -7.91 -19.53 0.50
C LYS A 215 -8.03 -19.00 -0.93
N SER A 216 -8.81 -17.94 -1.14
CA SER A 216 -8.92 -17.28 -2.45
C SER A 216 -7.61 -16.62 -2.87
N ILE A 217 -6.91 -15.95 -1.95
CA ILE A 217 -5.60 -15.35 -2.20
C ILE A 217 -4.59 -16.42 -2.59
N THR A 218 -4.39 -17.45 -1.75
CA THR A 218 -3.34 -18.45 -1.93
C THR A 218 -3.58 -19.38 -3.10
N LYS A 219 -4.81 -19.89 -3.27
CA LYS A 219 -5.11 -20.95 -4.28
C LYS A 219 -5.47 -20.38 -5.66
N MET A 220 -5.85 -19.11 -5.75
CA MET A 220 -6.31 -18.53 -7.01
C MET A 220 -5.46 -17.37 -7.49
N GLU A 221 -5.31 -16.31 -6.69
CA GLU A 221 -4.68 -15.09 -7.19
C GLU A 221 -3.16 -15.19 -7.13
N TRP A 222 -2.60 -15.66 -6.02
CA TRP A 222 -1.16 -15.84 -5.89
C TRP A 222 -0.62 -16.82 -6.92
N LYS A 223 -1.31 -17.93 -7.14
CA LYS A 223 -0.91 -18.89 -8.17
C LYS A 223 -0.66 -18.25 -9.54
N LYS A 224 -1.56 -17.35 -9.97
CA LYS A 224 -1.41 -16.64 -11.26
C LYS A 224 -0.21 -15.71 -11.29
N VAL A 225 0.01 -14.97 -10.18
CA VAL A 225 1.17 -14.08 -10.03
C VAL A 225 2.46 -14.90 -10.05
N TYR A 226 2.50 -15.98 -9.26
CA TYR A 226 3.64 -16.86 -9.14
C TYR A 226 4.01 -17.51 -10.48
N GLU A 227 3.06 -18.10 -11.19
CA GLU A 227 3.27 -18.70 -12.51
C GLU A 227 3.82 -17.68 -13.51
N THR A 228 3.29 -16.44 -13.51
CA THR A 228 3.79 -15.37 -14.40
C THR A 228 5.21 -14.92 -14.03
N ALA A 229 5.53 -14.86 -12.74
CA ALA A 229 6.88 -14.51 -12.28
C ALA A 229 7.88 -15.65 -12.58
N THR A 230 7.49 -16.90 -12.31
CA THR A 230 8.31 -18.10 -12.55
C THR A 230 8.68 -18.23 -14.03
N GLU A 231 7.76 -18.01 -14.97
CA GLU A 231 8.07 -18.01 -16.39
C GLU A 231 9.16 -17.00 -16.79
N CYS A 232 9.15 -15.83 -16.16
CA CYS A 232 10.20 -14.83 -16.32
C CYS A 232 11.53 -15.30 -15.71
N ILE A 233 11.50 -15.81 -14.47
CA ILE A 233 12.69 -16.26 -13.73
C ILE A 233 13.36 -17.43 -14.46
N GLU A 234 12.62 -18.46 -14.83
CA GLU A 234 13.13 -19.64 -15.54
C GLU A 234 13.66 -19.34 -16.95
N SER A 235 13.12 -18.31 -17.59
CA SER A 235 13.66 -17.82 -18.86
C SER A 235 14.85 -16.85 -18.73
N ASN A 236 15.35 -16.65 -17.49
CA ASN A 236 16.39 -15.66 -17.20
C ASN A 236 16.04 -14.26 -17.73
N GLY A 237 14.78 -13.87 -17.57
CA GLY A 237 14.27 -12.57 -18.00
C GLY A 237 14.22 -12.38 -19.52
N GLU A 238 13.98 -13.43 -20.30
CA GLU A 238 13.70 -13.33 -21.73
C GLU A 238 12.21 -13.24 -22.04
N LYS A 239 11.35 -13.74 -21.14
CA LYS A 239 9.91 -13.75 -21.31
C LYS A 239 9.21 -12.86 -20.28
N PHE A 240 8.54 -11.82 -20.76
CA PHE A 240 7.74 -10.92 -19.95
C PHE A 240 6.30 -10.83 -20.45
N ASN A 241 5.36 -11.01 -19.54
CA ASN A 241 3.94 -10.73 -19.78
C ASN A 241 3.46 -9.61 -18.85
N ILE A 242 3.92 -8.38 -19.13
CA ILE A 242 3.66 -7.20 -18.28
C ILE A 242 2.16 -6.96 -18.07
N PRO A 243 1.27 -7.01 -19.09
CA PRO A 243 -0.16 -6.80 -18.89
C PRO A 243 -0.78 -7.79 -17.90
N MET A 244 -0.38 -9.06 -17.95
CA MET A 244 -0.89 -10.11 -17.04
C MET A 244 -0.34 -9.91 -15.64
N MET A 245 0.96 -9.65 -15.49
CA MET A 245 1.58 -9.36 -14.17
C MET A 245 0.89 -8.17 -13.49
N VAL A 246 0.72 -7.05 -14.18
CA VAL A 246 0.03 -5.87 -13.65
C VAL A 246 -1.39 -6.20 -13.21
N LYS A 247 -2.17 -6.89 -14.06
CA LYS A 247 -3.55 -7.28 -13.78
C LYS A 247 -3.67 -8.21 -12.57
N PHE A 248 -2.83 -9.25 -12.50
CA PHE A 248 -2.90 -10.23 -11.42
C PHE A 248 -2.47 -9.63 -10.08
N CYS A 249 -1.41 -8.82 -10.07
CA CYS A 249 -0.99 -8.12 -8.87
C CYS A 249 -2.02 -7.09 -8.38
N ASP A 250 -2.73 -6.39 -9.27
CA ASP A 250 -3.82 -5.48 -8.88
C ASP A 250 -5.03 -6.23 -8.31
N THR A 251 -5.34 -7.42 -8.84
CA THR A 251 -6.40 -8.27 -8.30
C THR A 251 -6.02 -8.82 -6.92
N LEU A 252 -4.77 -9.28 -6.78
CA LEU A 252 -4.21 -9.75 -5.51
C LEU A 252 -4.21 -8.63 -4.45
N LEU A 253 -3.77 -7.41 -4.82
CA LEU A 253 -3.83 -6.23 -3.96
C LEU A 253 -5.23 -6.01 -3.39
N GLY A 254 -6.26 -5.99 -4.24
CA GLY A 254 -7.64 -5.76 -3.80
C GLY A 254 -8.16 -6.81 -2.80
N LYS A 255 -7.73 -8.08 -2.91
CA LYS A 255 -8.06 -9.12 -1.94
C LYS A 255 -7.26 -8.99 -0.65
N ALA A 256 -5.98 -8.65 -0.73
CA ALA A 256 -5.14 -8.41 0.44
C ALA A 256 -5.59 -7.16 1.22
N GLU A 257 -6.06 -6.09 0.54
CA GLU A 257 -6.68 -4.93 1.20
C GLU A 257 -7.92 -5.33 1.99
N ARG A 258 -8.79 -6.17 1.41
CA ARG A 258 -9.98 -6.68 2.11
C ARG A 258 -9.62 -7.55 3.31
N LEU A 259 -8.58 -8.39 3.20
CA LEU A 259 -8.12 -9.24 4.29
C LEU A 259 -7.63 -8.39 5.47
N ALA A 260 -6.76 -7.42 5.22
CA ALA A 260 -6.26 -6.52 6.26
C ALA A 260 -7.38 -5.72 6.92
N GLY A 261 -8.33 -5.21 6.13
CA GLY A 261 -9.50 -4.50 6.64
C GLY A 261 -10.41 -5.35 7.54
N LEU A 262 -10.52 -6.67 7.26
CA LEU A 262 -11.29 -7.56 8.13
C LEU A 262 -10.63 -7.75 9.49
N TYR A 263 -9.29 -7.81 9.57
CA TYR A 263 -8.59 -7.90 10.85
C TYR A 263 -8.71 -6.63 11.69
N VAL A 264 -8.70 -5.45 11.05
CA VAL A 264 -8.95 -4.19 11.76
C VAL A 264 -10.34 -4.19 12.41
N VAL A 265 -11.39 -4.57 11.67
CA VAL A 265 -12.76 -4.63 12.20
C VAL A 265 -12.88 -5.64 13.35
N VAL A 266 -12.30 -6.82 13.23
CA VAL A 266 -12.31 -7.84 14.32
C VAL A 266 -11.58 -7.32 15.56
N SER A 267 -10.52 -6.52 15.39
CA SER A 267 -9.80 -5.92 16.51
C SER A 267 -10.65 -4.91 17.28
N ASP A 268 -11.45 -4.11 16.57
CA ASP A 268 -12.32 -3.10 17.17
C ASP A 268 -13.46 -3.74 17.98
N ASP A 269 -14.07 -4.80 17.44
CA ASP A 269 -15.11 -5.56 18.14
C ASP A 269 -14.56 -6.19 19.44
N ASN A 270 -13.34 -6.70 19.44
CA ASN A 270 -12.70 -7.28 20.63
C ASN A 270 -12.36 -6.24 21.69
N VAL A 271 -11.98 -5.02 21.31
CA VAL A 271 -11.71 -3.91 22.24
C VAL A 271 -13.01 -3.44 22.90
N ALA A 272 -14.11 -3.35 22.14
CA ALA A 272 -15.42 -2.96 22.67
C ALA A 272 -15.93 -3.96 23.74
N VAL A 273 -15.82 -5.27 23.48
CA VAL A 273 -16.24 -6.33 24.42
C VAL A 273 -15.37 -6.35 25.69
N ALA A 274 -14.07 -6.07 25.58
CA ALA A 274 -13.17 -5.99 26.73
C ALA A 274 -13.46 -4.77 27.62
N GLY A 275 -13.88 -3.63 27.03
CA GLY A 275 -14.28 -2.42 27.74
C GLY A 275 -15.54 -2.61 28.62
N ASP A 276 -16.52 -3.35 28.10
CA ASP A 276 -17.78 -3.63 28.83
C ASP A 276 -17.59 -4.56 30.02
N ASN A 277 -16.56 -5.42 30.02
CA ASN A 277 -16.26 -6.35 31.12
C ASN A 277 -15.45 -5.72 32.27
N VAL A 278 -14.91 -4.51 32.10
CA VAL A 278 -14.14 -3.80 33.17
C VAL A 278 -15.04 -2.90 34.01
N THR A 279 -16.30 -2.70 33.62
CA THR A 279 -17.28 -1.84 34.29
C THR A 279 -18.33 -2.64 35.12
N GLN A 280 -18.14 -3.94 35.32
CA GLN A 280 -18.89 -4.79 36.26
C GLN A 280 -18.00 -5.22 37.43
#